data_a79159fede6c5df7f638d8e787051026
#
_entry.id   a79159fede6c5df7f638d8e787051026
#
_cell.length_a   1.000
_cell.length_b   1.000
_cell.length_c   1.000
_cell.angle_alpha   90.00
_cell.angle_beta   90.00
_cell.angle_gamma   90.00
#
_symmetry.space_group_name_H-M   'P 1'
#
loop_
_entity.id
_entity.type
_entity.pdbx_description
1 polymer ?
#
loop_
_entity_poly.entity_id
_entity_poly.type
_entity_poly.pdbx_seq_one_letter_code
_entity_poly.pdbx_strand_id
1 'polypeptide(L)'
;MAEGTVNGSHFQIPLEPDGQGSHWLRINAVMHKASGADAGDTVTLVIQPMKDWPEPVVPVDVKKALLASPKAQEVWMDSTPMARWDWLRWIGSSANPDTRKKRIGVACSKLKGEMRRPCCFNRSMCCEPAVSKNGVLLEPTQKQK
;
A
#
# COMPACT_ATOMS: atom_id res chain seq x y z
N MET A 1 0.91 9.49 2.92
CA MET A 1 0.76 9.81 1.49
C MET A 1 1.72 10.91 1.11
N ALA A 2 2.39 10.77 0.01
CA ALA A 2 3.27 11.79 -0.55
C ALA A 2 2.96 12.01 -2.02
N GLU A 3 3.25 13.19 -2.51
CA GLU A 3 3.19 13.55 -3.92
C GLU A 3 4.51 14.20 -4.36
N GLY A 4 4.76 14.18 -5.64
CA GLY A 4 5.95 14.78 -6.19
C GLY A 4 6.26 14.34 -7.60
N THR A 5 7.54 14.30 -7.94
CA THR A 5 8.00 13.84 -9.24
C THR A 5 9.23 12.94 -9.13
N VAL A 6 9.31 11.97 -10.01
CA VAL A 6 10.53 11.18 -10.29
C VAL A 6 10.95 11.50 -11.71
N ASN A 7 12.13 12.09 -11.90
CA ASN A 7 12.60 12.59 -13.20
C ASN A 7 11.54 13.42 -13.93
N GLY A 8 10.82 14.28 -13.21
CA GLY A 8 9.76 15.13 -13.75
C GLY A 8 8.38 14.47 -13.90
N SER A 9 8.27 13.15 -13.71
CA SER A 9 6.98 12.43 -13.81
C SER A 9 6.25 12.44 -12.48
N HIS A 10 5.01 12.95 -12.44
CA HIS A 10 4.21 13.10 -11.24
C HIS A 10 3.76 11.77 -10.62
N PHE A 11 3.73 11.74 -9.30
CA PHE A 11 3.15 10.63 -8.55
C PHE A 11 2.39 11.12 -7.31
N GLN A 12 1.45 10.28 -6.86
CA GLN A 12 0.80 10.35 -5.55
C GLN A 12 0.74 8.93 -5.00
N ILE A 13 1.56 8.62 -4.00
CA ILE A 13 1.69 7.27 -3.45
C ILE A 13 1.93 7.29 -1.94
N PRO A 14 1.59 6.23 -1.21
CA PRO A 14 1.99 6.09 0.18
C PRO A 14 3.51 5.88 0.27
N LEU A 15 4.13 6.52 1.25
CA LEU A 15 5.45 6.14 1.71
C LEU A 15 5.31 4.99 2.69
N GLU A 16 6.08 3.96 2.49
CA GLU A 16 6.09 2.78 3.33
C GLU A 16 7.23 2.86 4.35
N PRO A 17 7.00 2.59 5.63
CA PRO A 17 8.05 2.61 6.64
C PRO A 17 9.02 1.46 6.41
N ASP A 18 10.31 1.72 6.58
CA ASP A 18 11.38 0.72 6.47
C ASP A 18 11.67 -0.02 7.79
N GLY A 19 10.95 0.32 8.85
CA GLY A 19 11.17 -0.25 10.19
C GLY A 19 12.42 0.29 10.91
N GLN A 20 13.15 1.24 10.32
CA GLN A 20 14.39 1.82 10.85
C GLN A 20 14.34 3.35 10.99
N GLY A 21 13.15 3.92 10.98
CA GLY A 21 12.94 5.37 11.10
C GLY A 21 12.96 6.13 9.77
N SER A 22 13.04 5.42 8.64
CA SER A 22 12.93 6.00 7.30
C SER A 22 11.80 5.35 6.49
N HIS A 23 11.75 5.63 5.20
CA HIS A 23 10.67 5.20 4.31
C HIS A 23 11.22 4.82 2.93
N TRP A 24 10.45 4.01 2.22
CA TRP A 24 10.64 3.72 0.81
C TRP A 24 9.34 3.96 0.04
N LEU A 25 9.43 4.08 -1.25
CA LEU A 25 8.28 4.22 -2.15
C LEU A 25 8.41 3.21 -3.31
N ARG A 26 7.27 2.76 -3.79
CA ARG A 26 7.22 1.81 -4.88
C ARG A 26 7.11 2.53 -6.22
N ILE A 27 8.07 2.29 -7.10
CA ILE A 27 7.98 2.70 -8.49
C ILE A 27 7.15 1.66 -9.25
N ASN A 28 5.93 2.01 -9.63
CA ASN A 28 5.08 1.13 -10.44
C ASN A 28 5.46 1.19 -11.93
N ALA A 29 4.87 0.31 -12.73
CA ALA A 29 5.20 0.20 -14.15
C ALA A 29 4.97 1.51 -14.93
N VAL A 30 3.96 2.31 -14.57
CA VAL A 30 3.67 3.60 -15.20
C VAL A 30 4.78 4.61 -14.88
N MET A 31 5.14 4.72 -13.60
CA MET A 31 6.23 5.59 -13.15
C MET A 31 7.58 5.17 -13.74
N HIS A 32 7.86 3.86 -13.79
CA HIS A 32 9.07 3.32 -14.39
C HIS A 32 9.18 3.73 -15.85
N LYS A 33 8.13 3.50 -16.63
CA LYS A 33 8.09 3.88 -18.06
C LYS A 33 8.23 5.40 -18.26
N ALA A 34 7.56 6.20 -17.44
CA ALA A 34 7.55 7.67 -17.56
C ALA A 34 8.87 8.30 -17.08
N SER A 35 9.53 7.75 -16.06
CA SER A 35 10.81 8.25 -15.54
C SER A 35 12.01 7.82 -16.39
N GLY A 36 11.88 6.73 -17.15
CA GLY A 36 12.96 6.13 -17.94
C GLY A 36 14.10 5.54 -17.10
N ALA A 37 13.90 5.34 -15.81
CA ALA A 37 14.93 4.90 -14.88
C ALA A 37 14.80 3.40 -14.55
N ASP A 38 15.92 2.69 -14.61
CA ASP A 38 16.03 1.29 -14.20
C ASP A 38 16.64 1.15 -12.80
N ALA A 39 16.55 -0.07 -12.25
CA ALA A 39 17.16 -0.38 -10.96
C ALA A 39 18.68 -0.14 -11.01
N GLY A 40 19.19 0.63 -10.07
CA GLY A 40 20.60 1.06 -10.00
C GLY A 40 20.84 2.44 -10.57
N ASP A 41 19.87 3.04 -11.29
CA ASP A 41 20.00 4.38 -11.81
C ASP A 41 19.82 5.45 -10.72
N THR A 42 20.45 6.60 -10.92
CA THR A 42 20.21 7.80 -10.11
C THR A 42 19.04 8.57 -10.69
N VAL A 43 18.09 8.94 -9.84
CA VAL A 43 16.89 9.71 -10.22
C VAL A 43 16.84 11.05 -9.49
N THR A 44 16.18 12.03 -10.09
CA THR A 44 15.82 13.26 -9.40
C THR A 44 14.43 13.09 -8.78
N LEU A 45 14.39 13.10 -7.46
CA LEU A 45 13.18 12.95 -6.66
C LEU A 45 12.80 14.28 -6.03
N VAL A 46 11.61 14.78 -6.35
CA VAL A 46 10.96 15.88 -5.63
C VAL A 46 9.80 15.27 -4.87
N ILE A 47 9.70 15.51 -3.57
CA ILE A 47 8.70 14.89 -2.71
C ILE A 47 8.21 15.84 -1.65
N GLN A 48 6.91 15.83 -1.40
CA GLN A 48 6.26 16.55 -0.32
C GLN A 48 5.13 15.73 0.29
N PRO A 49 4.85 15.92 1.59
CA PRO A 49 3.70 15.26 2.22
C PRO A 49 2.39 15.83 1.67
N MET A 50 1.40 14.97 1.49
CA MET A 50 0.03 15.38 1.18
C MET A 50 -0.75 15.59 2.47
N LYS A 51 -1.53 16.67 2.52
CA LYS A 51 -2.45 16.93 3.63
C LYS A 51 -3.63 15.96 3.61
N ASP A 52 -4.21 15.78 2.45
CA ASP A 52 -5.39 14.95 2.25
C ASP A 52 -5.02 13.65 1.51
N TRP A 53 -5.60 12.54 1.96
CA TRP A 53 -5.38 11.25 1.31
C TRP A 53 -6.41 11.06 0.18
N PRO A 54 -5.97 10.68 -1.02
CA PRO A 54 -6.89 10.33 -2.10
C PRO A 54 -7.66 9.05 -1.78
N GLU A 55 -8.80 8.86 -2.43
CA GLU A 55 -9.52 7.60 -2.35
C GLU A 55 -8.67 6.45 -2.90
N PRO A 56 -8.54 5.33 -2.16
CA PRO A 56 -7.83 4.17 -2.68
C PRO A 56 -8.64 3.46 -3.75
N VAL A 57 -7.95 2.87 -4.72
CA VAL A 57 -8.57 1.92 -5.65
C VAL A 57 -8.83 0.62 -4.90
N VAL A 58 -10.09 0.24 -4.75
CA VAL A 58 -10.49 -0.98 -4.03
C VAL A 58 -10.36 -2.19 -4.95
N PRO A 59 -9.54 -3.20 -4.61
CA PRO A 59 -9.42 -4.44 -5.40
C PRO A 59 -10.77 -5.17 -5.53
N VAL A 60 -10.94 -5.87 -6.65
CA VAL A 60 -12.21 -6.52 -7.00
C VAL A 60 -12.69 -7.52 -5.94
N ASP A 61 -11.77 -8.30 -5.36
CA ASP A 61 -12.07 -9.27 -4.31
C ASP A 61 -12.56 -8.62 -3.02
N VAL A 62 -11.95 -7.50 -2.62
CA VAL A 62 -12.36 -6.70 -1.46
C VAL A 62 -13.73 -6.06 -1.73
N LYS A 63 -13.90 -5.48 -2.92
CA LYS A 63 -15.17 -4.86 -3.33
C LYS A 63 -16.33 -5.87 -3.29
N LYS A 64 -16.12 -7.08 -3.82
CA LYS A 64 -17.12 -8.15 -3.76
C LYS A 64 -17.50 -8.52 -2.33
N ALA A 65 -16.52 -8.65 -1.44
CA ALA A 65 -16.77 -8.99 -0.04
C ALA A 65 -17.54 -7.90 0.70
N LEU A 66 -17.22 -6.62 0.44
CA LEU A 66 -17.95 -5.49 1.01
C LEU A 66 -19.42 -5.46 0.52
N LEU A 67 -19.64 -5.65 -0.79
CA LEU A 67 -21.00 -5.70 -1.37
C LEU A 67 -21.83 -6.84 -0.80
N ALA A 68 -21.23 -7.97 -0.46
CA ALA A 68 -21.87 -9.09 0.20
C ALA A 68 -22.20 -8.85 1.69
N SER A 69 -21.74 -7.74 2.26
CA SER A 69 -21.87 -7.41 3.67
C SER A 69 -22.32 -5.95 3.86
N PRO A 70 -23.62 -5.64 3.76
CA PRO A 70 -24.16 -4.26 3.77
C PRO A 70 -23.66 -3.42 4.95
N LYS A 71 -23.64 -3.99 6.16
CA LYS A 71 -23.15 -3.25 7.35
C LYS A 71 -21.65 -2.95 7.28
N ALA A 72 -20.83 -3.88 6.77
CA ALA A 72 -19.40 -3.62 6.56
C ALA A 72 -19.18 -2.54 5.49
N GLN A 73 -19.97 -2.57 4.43
CA GLN A 73 -19.91 -1.55 3.37
C GLN A 73 -20.32 -0.16 3.88
N GLU A 74 -21.35 -0.08 4.70
CA GLU A 74 -21.78 1.18 5.33
C GLU A 74 -20.64 1.80 6.14
N VAL A 75 -20.02 1.03 7.03
CA VAL A 75 -18.89 1.50 7.86
C VAL A 75 -17.66 1.83 7.01
N TRP A 76 -17.39 1.06 5.94
CA TRP A 76 -16.35 1.35 4.98
C TRP A 76 -16.56 2.71 4.32
N MET A 77 -17.76 2.98 3.82
CA MET A 77 -18.10 4.25 3.15
C MET A 77 -18.06 5.45 4.09
N ASP A 78 -18.40 5.25 5.36
CA ASP A 78 -18.34 6.28 6.40
C ASP A 78 -16.94 6.48 7.01
N SER A 79 -15.96 5.61 6.66
CA SER A 79 -14.57 5.76 7.09
C SER A 79 -13.83 6.82 6.26
N THR A 80 -12.70 7.30 6.81
CA THR A 80 -11.81 8.21 6.07
C THR A 80 -11.04 7.50 4.97
N PRO A 81 -10.59 8.19 3.91
CA PRO A 81 -9.71 7.62 2.91
C PRO A 81 -8.45 6.96 3.51
N MET A 82 -7.83 7.59 4.50
CA MET A 82 -6.68 7.03 5.23
C MET A 82 -7.00 5.69 5.88
N ALA A 83 -8.18 5.56 6.52
CA ALA A 83 -8.60 4.31 7.14
C ALA A 83 -8.81 3.20 6.09
N ARG A 84 -9.38 3.53 4.93
CA ARG A 84 -9.54 2.60 3.80
C ARG A 84 -8.18 2.17 3.25
N TRP A 85 -7.23 3.07 3.11
CA TRP A 85 -5.84 2.75 2.74
C TRP A 85 -5.21 1.77 3.74
N ASP A 86 -5.37 1.99 5.04
CA ASP A 86 -4.83 1.10 6.08
C ASP A 86 -5.39 -0.33 5.97
N TRP A 87 -6.70 -0.48 5.72
CA TRP A 87 -7.31 -1.79 5.48
C TRP A 87 -6.72 -2.49 4.26
N LEU A 88 -6.61 -1.77 3.14
CA LEU A 88 -6.08 -2.35 1.90
C LEU A 88 -4.61 -2.73 2.02
N ARG A 89 -3.82 -1.93 2.71
CA ARG A 89 -2.41 -2.25 2.99
C ARG A 89 -2.27 -3.47 3.88
N TRP A 90 -3.07 -3.58 4.93
CA TRP A 90 -3.08 -4.75 5.79
C TRP A 90 -3.50 -6.02 5.04
N ILE A 91 -4.55 -5.96 4.23
CA ILE A 91 -4.99 -7.08 3.39
C ILE A 91 -3.89 -7.47 2.40
N GLY A 92 -3.24 -6.50 1.78
CA GLY A 92 -2.21 -6.69 0.76
C GLY A 92 -0.81 -7.04 1.29
N SER A 93 -0.59 -7.01 2.61
CA SER A 93 0.74 -7.30 3.19
C SER A 93 1.12 -8.78 3.25
N SER A 94 0.39 -9.65 2.54
CA SER A 94 0.72 -11.06 2.35
C SER A 94 0.54 -11.45 0.88
N ALA A 95 1.53 -12.14 0.33
CA ALA A 95 1.46 -12.71 -1.01
C ALA A 95 0.65 -14.02 -1.06
N ASN A 96 0.37 -14.64 0.09
CA ASN A 96 -0.38 -15.89 0.17
C ASN A 96 -1.88 -15.65 -0.09
N PRO A 97 -2.49 -16.25 -1.13
CA PRO A 97 -3.90 -16.04 -1.47
C PRO A 97 -4.87 -16.43 -0.35
N ASP A 98 -4.59 -17.51 0.39
CA ASP A 98 -5.44 -17.96 1.50
C ASP A 98 -5.40 -16.97 2.67
N THR A 99 -4.22 -16.46 2.99
CA THR A 99 -4.06 -15.42 4.00
C THR A 99 -4.79 -14.14 3.58
N ARG A 100 -4.69 -13.74 2.31
CA ARG A 100 -5.41 -12.59 1.77
C ARG A 100 -6.92 -12.77 1.90
N LYS A 101 -7.45 -13.93 1.52
CA LYS A 101 -8.88 -14.27 1.65
C LYS A 101 -9.35 -14.21 3.11
N LYS A 102 -8.58 -14.78 4.04
CA LYS A 102 -8.86 -14.71 5.48
C LYS A 102 -8.89 -13.26 5.97
N ARG A 103 -7.93 -12.44 5.58
CA ARG A 103 -7.86 -11.01 5.96
C ARG A 103 -9.04 -10.22 5.43
N ILE A 104 -9.51 -10.47 4.22
CA ILE A 104 -10.73 -9.84 3.68
C ILE A 104 -11.93 -10.19 4.56
N GLY A 105 -12.10 -11.46 4.93
CA GLY A 105 -13.16 -11.89 5.84
C GLY A 105 -13.07 -11.23 7.22
N VAL A 106 -11.88 -11.15 7.79
CA VAL A 106 -11.62 -10.48 9.07
C VAL A 106 -11.92 -8.98 8.97
N ALA A 107 -11.49 -8.31 7.88
CA ALA A 107 -11.78 -6.90 7.67
C ALA A 107 -13.30 -6.63 7.64
N CYS A 108 -14.07 -7.43 6.88
CA CYS A 108 -15.53 -7.31 6.86
C CYS A 108 -16.15 -7.55 8.25
N SER A 109 -15.68 -8.54 8.99
CA SER A 109 -16.15 -8.82 10.35
C SER A 109 -15.87 -7.66 11.31
N LYS A 110 -14.67 -7.08 11.25
CA LYS A 110 -14.27 -5.94 12.08
C LYS A 110 -15.06 -4.67 11.72
N LEU A 111 -15.27 -4.41 10.44
CA LEU A 111 -16.10 -3.30 9.96
C LEU A 111 -17.55 -3.45 10.44
N LYS A 112 -18.12 -4.65 10.41
CA LYS A 112 -19.45 -4.92 11.00
C LYS A 112 -19.50 -4.55 12.49
N GLY A 113 -18.42 -4.77 13.22
CA GLY A 113 -18.25 -4.35 14.61
C GLY A 113 -17.84 -2.88 14.79
N GLU A 114 -18.01 -2.07 13.73
CA GLU A 114 -17.71 -0.62 13.70
C GLU A 114 -16.24 -0.25 13.90
N MET A 115 -15.33 -1.21 13.71
CA MET A 115 -13.89 -0.93 13.70
C MET A 115 -13.48 -0.32 12.36
N ARG A 116 -13.21 0.98 12.35
CA ARG A 116 -12.91 1.74 11.12
C ARG A 116 -11.49 1.56 10.60
N ARG A 117 -10.56 1.10 11.44
CA ARG A 117 -9.14 0.92 11.09
C ARG A 117 -8.64 -0.42 11.63
N PRO A 118 -7.69 -1.09 10.94
CA PRO A 118 -7.07 -2.29 11.47
C PRO A 118 -6.29 -1.96 12.76
N CYS A 119 -6.50 -2.73 13.82
CA CYS A 119 -5.68 -2.65 15.02
C CYS A 119 -4.38 -3.45 14.84
N CYS A 120 -3.32 -3.05 15.58
CA CYS A 120 -2.06 -3.80 15.68
C CYS A 120 -1.39 -4.12 14.33
N PHE A 121 -1.64 -3.30 13.31
CA PHE A 121 -1.06 -3.46 12.00
C PHE A 121 0.40 -2.99 12.01
N ASN A 122 1.34 -3.91 11.83
CA ASN A 122 2.72 -3.55 11.57
C ASN A 122 2.84 -3.07 10.11
N ARG A 123 2.99 -1.77 9.93
CA ARG A 123 3.04 -1.13 8.61
C ARG A 123 4.32 -1.41 7.83
N SER A 124 5.38 -1.89 8.51
CA SER A 124 6.60 -2.33 7.83
C SER A 124 6.45 -3.69 7.14
N MET A 125 5.43 -4.50 7.51
CA MET A 125 5.20 -5.78 6.86
C MET A 125 4.74 -5.58 5.42
N CYS A 126 5.49 -6.17 4.49
CA CYS A 126 5.13 -6.19 3.09
C CYS A 126 5.57 -7.50 2.41
N CYS A 127 5.10 -7.72 1.21
CA CYS A 127 5.45 -8.88 0.39
C CYS A 127 6.23 -8.49 -0.89
N GLU A 128 6.77 -7.28 -0.94
CA GLU A 128 7.58 -6.83 -2.06
C GLU A 128 8.89 -7.59 -2.13
N PRO A 129 9.27 -8.16 -3.30
CA PRO A 129 10.50 -8.96 -3.42
C PRO A 129 11.78 -8.20 -3.09
N ALA A 130 11.78 -6.87 -3.28
CA ALA A 130 12.92 -6.00 -3.01
C ALA A 130 13.00 -5.51 -1.55
N VAL A 131 12.12 -6.01 -0.69
CA VAL A 131 11.99 -5.53 0.70
C VAL A 131 11.99 -6.74 1.64
N SER A 132 12.72 -6.63 2.73
CA SER A 132 12.70 -7.65 3.80
C SER A 132 11.35 -7.72 4.49
N LYS A 133 11.10 -8.78 5.25
CA LYS A 133 9.87 -8.91 6.05
C LYS A 133 9.66 -7.78 7.06
N ASN A 134 10.71 -7.08 7.43
CA ASN A 134 10.68 -5.96 8.37
C ASN A 134 10.63 -4.58 7.67
N GLY A 135 10.48 -4.55 6.34
CA GLY A 135 10.34 -3.32 5.58
C GLY A 135 11.65 -2.70 5.06
N VAL A 136 12.81 -3.31 5.35
CA VAL A 136 14.11 -2.79 4.92
C VAL A 136 14.33 -3.12 3.45
N LEU A 137 14.74 -2.13 2.63
CA LEU A 137 15.13 -2.37 1.25
C LEU A 137 16.34 -3.32 1.18
N LEU A 138 16.23 -4.31 0.31
CA LEU A 138 17.32 -5.24 0.01
C LEU A 138 18.21 -4.65 -1.09
N GLU A 139 19.51 -4.94 -1.01
CA GLU A 139 20.43 -4.59 -2.08
C GLU A 139 19.94 -5.19 -3.41
N PRO A 140 20.01 -4.44 -4.52
CA PRO A 140 19.67 -4.98 -5.83
C PRO A 140 20.53 -6.20 -6.10
N THR A 141 19.92 -7.35 -6.33
CA THR A 141 20.63 -8.54 -6.80
C THR A 141 21.25 -8.17 -8.14
N GLN A 142 22.58 -8.08 -8.18
CA GLN A 142 23.28 -7.89 -9.45
C GLN A 142 22.85 -9.05 -10.36
N LYS A 143 22.13 -8.74 -11.42
CA LYS A 143 21.88 -9.72 -12.48
C LYS A 143 23.27 -10.11 -12.99
N GLN A 144 23.72 -11.31 -12.64
CA GLN A 144 24.85 -11.91 -13.31
C GLN A 144 24.51 -11.90 -14.81
N LYS A 145 25.33 -11.17 -15.55
CA LYS A 145 25.25 -11.16 -16.99
C LYS A 145 25.63 -12.54 -17.54
#